data_c41238b08bfdd5072b362a32ef4b0c92
#
_entry.id   c41238b08bfdd5072b362a32ef4b0c92
#
_cell.length_a   1.000
_cell.length_b   1.000
_cell.length_c   1.000
_cell.angle_alpha   90.00
_cell.angle_beta   90.00
_cell.angle_gamma   90.00
#
_symmetry.space_group_name_H-M   'P 1'
#
loop_
_entity.id
_entity.type
_entity.pdbx_description
1 polymer ?
#
loop_
_entity_poly.entity_id
_entity_poly.type
_entity_poly.pdbx_seq_one_letter_code
_entity_poly.pdbx_strand_id
1 'polypeptide(L)'
;MAEVHPSAIVHEGTVLGEGVKVLEGAVVGKQPTLSPRSTAKREPLPPAVIGDGTVVSTGAIVFAGATLGARVIVGDQACVRERVAVADDVVIGRGALVENDTTIGARTRIQANAYVTAYSTLEEDVFVAPCVVTTNDNFMGRTEERLAAMKGPTIRRGARVGGGAILCPGIEVGEEAFVGAGAVVTKDVPAGKVVVGSPARVLRDVPEDELL
;
A
#
# COMPACT_ATOMS: atom_id res chain seq x y z
N MET A 1 16.59 -15.21 15.76
CA MET A 1 15.46 -14.84 16.67
C MET A 1 15.01 -13.43 16.35
N ALA A 2 13.72 -13.14 16.51
CA ALA A 2 13.19 -11.77 16.38
C ALA A 2 13.61 -10.89 17.58
N GLU A 3 13.83 -9.60 17.33
CA GLU A 3 14.14 -8.58 18.33
C GLU A 3 12.89 -7.71 18.51
N VAL A 4 12.30 -7.71 19.71
CA VAL A 4 11.10 -6.90 20.01
C VAL A 4 11.44 -5.91 21.10
N HIS A 5 11.26 -4.61 20.80
CA HIS A 5 11.50 -3.56 21.78
C HIS A 5 10.50 -3.67 22.95
N PRO A 6 10.89 -3.42 24.21
CA PRO A 6 10.02 -3.60 25.37
C PRO A 6 8.73 -2.76 25.37
N SER A 7 8.71 -1.65 24.62
CA SER A 7 7.51 -0.80 24.47
C SER A 7 6.64 -1.20 23.26
N ALA A 8 7.05 -2.15 22.45
CA ALA A 8 6.25 -2.64 21.34
C ALA A 8 5.16 -3.59 21.84
N ILE A 9 4.05 -3.66 21.10
CA ILE A 9 2.94 -4.57 21.39
C ILE A 9 2.82 -5.57 20.25
N VAL A 10 3.12 -6.84 20.53
CA VAL A 10 2.92 -7.94 19.59
C VAL A 10 1.75 -8.76 20.11
N HIS A 11 0.66 -8.79 19.36
CA HIS A 11 -0.55 -9.53 19.74
C HIS A 11 -0.33 -11.04 19.62
N GLU A 12 -1.05 -11.78 20.46
CA GLU A 12 -0.98 -13.23 20.54
C GLU A 12 -1.21 -13.90 19.17
N GLY A 13 -0.46 -14.96 18.91
CA GLY A 13 -0.50 -15.71 17.66
C GLY A 13 0.26 -15.08 16.48
N THR A 14 0.72 -13.82 16.59
CA THR A 14 1.55 -13.20 15.55
C THR A 14 2.80 -14.03 15.29
N VAL A 15 3.08 -14.32 14.02
CA VAL A 15 4.28 -15.05 13.59
C VAL A 15 5.34 -14.06 13.18
N LEU A 16 6.49 -14.11 13.83
CA LEU A 16 7.67 -13.31 13.50
C LEU A 16 8.77 -14.22 12.97
N GLY A 17 9.26 -13.95 11.78
CA GLY A 17 10.38 -14.64 11.15
C GLY A 17 11.71 -14.38 11.82
N GLU A 18 12.78 -14.98 11.29
CA GLU A 18 14.12 -14.80 11.83
C GLU A 18 14.67 -13.39 11.53
N GLY A 19 15.32 -12.76 12.52
CA GLY A 19 15.91 -11.43 12.38
C GLY A 19 14.90 -10.30 12.21
N VAL A 20 13.59 -10.55 12.44
CA VAL A 20 12.57 -9.50 12.49
C VAL A 20 12.88 -8.53 13.62
N LYS A 21 12.74 -7.22 13.35
CA LYS A 21 12.86 -6.16 14.35
C LYS A 21 11.54 -5.44 14.50
N VAL A 22 11.04 -5.36 15.74
CA VAL A 22 9.84 -4.59 16.10
C VAL A 22 10.29 -3.48 17.05
N LEU A 23 10.27 -2.24 16.56
CA LEU A 23 10.85 -1.09 17.25
C LEU A 23 9.87 -0.42 18.23
N GLU A 24 10.29 0.71 18.82
CA GLU A 24 9.61 1.40 19.91
C GLU A 24 8.16 1.74 19.57
N GLY A 25 7.23 1.33 20.43
CA GLY A 25 5.80 1.66 20.31
C GLY A 25 5.09 1.09 19.10
N ALA A 26 5.75 0.21 18.32
CA ALA A 26 5.09 -0.46 17.21
C ALA A 26 4.02 -1.45 17.72
N VAL A 27 2.96 -1.64 16.94
CA VAL A 27 1.85 -2.55 17.27
C VAL A 27 1.66 -3.55 16.12
N VAL A 28 1.82 -4.85 16.40
CA VAL A 28 1.74 -5.90 15.38
C VAL A 28 0.66 -6.92 15.76
N GLY A 29 -0.18 -7.28 14.80
CA GLY A 29 -1.24 -8.29 14.97
C GLY A 29 -2.53 -7.76 15.59
N LYS A 30 -2.73 -6.45 15.64
CA LYS A 30 -3.93 -5.83 16.19
C LYS A 30 -5.17 -6.18 15.38
N GLN A 31 -6.25 -6.63 16.03
CA GLN A 31 -7.56 -6.76 15.39
C GLN A 31 -8.16 -5.38 15.08
N PRO A 32 -8.85 -5.20 13.94
CA PRO A 32 -9.49 -3.93 13.62
C PRO A 32 -10.67 -3.64 14.54
N THR A 33 -10.80 -2.38 14.95
CA THR A 33 -12.00 -1.89 15.63
C THR A 33 -12.99 -1.39 14.60
N LEU A 34 -14.12 -2.06 14.48
CA LEU A 34 -15.15 -1.75 13.48
C LEU A 34 -16.26 -0.88 14.07
N SER A 35 -16.63 0.20 13.38
CA SER A 35 -17.79 0.99 13.76
C SER A 35 -19.09 0.17 13.62
N PRO A 36 -20.19 0.53 14.34
CA PRO A 36 -21.47 -0.16 14.18
C PRO A 36 -22.02 -0.16 12.74
N ARG A 37 -21.63 0.84 11.94
CA ARG A 37 -22.05 0.99 10.54
C ARG A 37 -21.08 0.36 9.54
N SER A 38 -20.01 -0.28 10.00
CA SER A 38 -19.06 -0.95 9.10
C SER A 38 -19.73 -2.11 8.38
N THR A 39 -19.48 -2.19 7.07
CA THR A 39 -19.88 -3.34 6.23
C THR A 39 -18.86 -4.46 6.25
N ALA A 40 -17.69 -4.28 6.91
CA ALA A 40 -16.68 -5.30 7.05
C ALA A 40 -17.17 -6.46 7.90
N LYS A 41 -16.71 -7.68 7.58
CA LYS A 41 -16.98 -8.87 8.38
C LYS A 41 -16.43 -8.71 9.80
N ARG A 42 -17.19 -9.19 10.80
CA ARG A 42 -16.85 -9.06 12.23
C ARG A 42 -16.15 -10.29 12.81
N GLU A 43 -15.82 -11.26 11.97
CA GLU A 43 -15.06 -12.43 12.40
C GLU A 43 -13.63 -12.04 12.75
N PRO A 44 -13.05 -12.65 13.80
CA PRO A 44 -11.63 -12.43 14.09
C PRO A 44 -10.76 -12.81 12.90
N LEU A 45 -9.79 -11.96 12.61
CA LEU A 45 -8.82 -12.20 11.54
C LEU A 45 -7.73 -13.15 12.04
N PRO A 46 -7.10 -13.93 11.13
CA PRO A 46 -5.93 -14.73 11.48
C PRO A 46 -4.80 -13.82 11.98
N PRO A 47 -3.85 -14.35 12.75
CA PRO A 47 -2.68 -13.60 13.18
C PRO A 47 -1.91 -12.98 11.99
N ALA A 48 -1.18 -11.89 12.26
CA ALA A 48 -0.26 -11.33 11.29
C ALA A 48 0.95 -12.27 11.11
N VAL A 49 1.50 -12.32 9.89
CA VAL A 49 2.72 -13.07 9.56
C VAL A 49 3.76 -12.10 9.02
N ILE A 50 4.92 -12.06 9.66
CA ILE A 50 6.02 -11.15 9.33
C ILE A 50 7.23 -11.98 8.91
N GLY A 51 7.66 -11.84 7.67
CA GLY A 51 8.77 -12.58 7.08
C GLY A 51 10.14 -12.14 7.59
N ASP A 52 11.16 -12.96 7.32
CA ASP A 52 12.52 -12.84 7.82
C ASP A 52 13.16 -11.47 7.52
N GLY A 53 13.91 -10.94 8.48
CA GLY A 53 14.66 -9.69 8.33
C GLY A 53 13.81 -8.43 8.16
N THR A 54 12.48 -8.54 8.30
CA THR A 54 11.57 -7.40 8.21
C THR A 54 11.68 -6.50 9.43
N VAL A 55 11.59 -5.18 9.19
CA VAL A 55 11.63 -4.16 10.24
C VAL A 55 10.27 -3.47 10.34
N VAL A 56 9.65 -3.52 11.51
CA VAL A 56 8.47 -2.73 11.86
C VAL A 56 8.96 -1.57 12.73
N SER A 57 9.05 -0.40 12.12
CA SER A 57 9.68 0.79 12.72
C SER A 57 8.83 1.45 13.81
N THR A 58 9.40 2.49 14.44
CA THR A 58 8.82 3.17 15.59
C THR A 58 7.40 3.65 15.35
N GLY A 59 6.48 3.21 16.21
CA GLY A 59 5.06 3.60 16.16
C GLY A 59 4.29 3.07 14.96
N ALA A 60 4.87 2.19 14.13
CA ALA A 60 4.16 1.57 13.02
C ALA A 60 3.09 0.58 13.49
N ILE A 61 2.04 0.41 12.71
CA ILE A 61 0.93 -0.50 13.04
C ILE A 61 0.74 -1.51 11.90
N VAL A 62 0.80 -2.79 12.23
CA VAL A 62 0.46 -3.89 11.32
C VAL A 62 -0.73 -4.65 11.90
N PHE A 63 -1.82 -4.70 11.15
CA PHE A 63 -3.03 -5.37 11.61
C PHE A 63 -2.97 -6.89 11.44
N ALA A 64 -3.82 -7.60 12.19
CA ALA A 64 -4.08 -9.01 12.03
C ALA A 64 -4.55 -9.32 10.60
N GLY A 65 -4.24 -10.50 10.10
CA GLY A 65 -4.54 -10.92 8.72
C GLY A 65 -3.61 -10.34 7.67
N ALA A 66 -2.69 -9.43 8.02
CA ALA A 66 -1.65 -8.99 7.11
C ALA A 66 -0.53 -10.02 7.01
N THR A 67 0.03 -10.18 5.81
CA THR A 67 1.22 -11.00 5.54
C THR A 67 2.29 -10.14 4.90
N LEU A 68 3.46 -10.08 5.53
CA LEU A 68 4.63 -9.36 5.03
C LEU A 68 5.72 -10.39 4.70
N GLY A 69 6.28 -10.26 3.52
CA GLY A 69 7.42 -11.05 3.06
C GLY A 69 8.71 -10.74 3.82
N ALA A 70 9.83 -11.22 3.29
CA ALA A 70 11.14 -10.99 3.88
C ALA A 70 11.71 -9.61 3.55
N ARG A 71 12.52 -9.06 4.46
CA ARG A 71 13.25 -7.78 4.29
C ARG A 71 12.37 -6.57 3.97
N VAL A 72 11.11 -6.61 4.40
CA VAL A 72 10.18 -5.48 4.29
C VAL A 72 10.54 -4.43 5.34
N ILE A 73 10.45 -3.16 4.96
CA ILE A 73 10.54 -2.04 5.91
C ILE A 73 9.17 -1.40 6.03
N VAL A 74 8.58 -1.47 7.23
CA VAL A 74 7.40 -0.68 7.59
C VAL A 74 7.91 0.53 8.36
N GLY A 75 7.97 1.68 7.71
CA GLY A 75 8.56 2.92 8.22
C GLY A 75 7.82 3.48 9.44
N ASP A 76 8.45 4.44 10.11
CA ASP A 76 7.91 5.06 11.32
C ASP A 76 6.47 5.56 11.12
N GLN A 77 5.59 5.21 12.06
CA GLN A 77 4.17 5.61 12.04
C GLN A 77 3.38 5.15 10.80
N ALA A 78 3.94 4.27 9.96
CA ALA A 78 3.20 3.68 8.85
C ALA A 78 2.13 2.72 9.36
N CYS A 79 1.07 2.53 8.58
CA CYS A 79 -0.02 1.64 8.94
C CYS A 79 -0.30 0.67 7.80
N VAL A 80 -0.25 -0.63 8.10
CA VAL A 80 -0.63 -1.72 7.20
C VAL A 80 -1.89 -2.38 7.74
N ARG A 81 -2.98 -2.23 7.01
CA ARG A 81 -4.29 -2.73 7.41
C ARG A 81 -4.42 -4.25 7.22
N GLU A 82 -5.55 -4.75 7.65
CA GLU A 82 -5.88 -6.17 7.59
C GLU A 82 -5.95 -6.71 6.15
N ARG A 83 -5.59 -7.99 5.96
CA ARG A 83 -5.61 -8.72 4.68
C ARG A 83 -4.77 -8.05 3.57
N VAL A 84 -3.77 -7.27 3.98
CA VAL A 84 -2.74 -6.77 3.05
C VAL A 84 -1.70 -7.86 2.87
N ALA A 85 -1.35 -8.13 1.61
CA ALA A 85 -0.26 -9.02 1.24
C ALA A 85 0.89 -8.20 0.67
N VAL A 86 2.05 -8.26 1.31
CA VAL A 86 3.27 -7.56 0.92
C VAL A 86 4.34 -8.59 0.58
N ALA A 87 4.89 -8.52 -0.62
CA ALA A 87 5.99 -9.39 -1.05
C ALA A 87 7.34 -8.94 -0.46
N ASP A 88 8.44 -9.60 -0.86
CA ASP A 88 9.79 -9.34 -0.35
C ASP A 88 10.33 -7.97 -0.79
N ASP A 89 11.28 -7.44 -0.01
CA ASP A 89 12.08 -6.25 -0.33
C ASP A 89 11.26 -4.96 -0.53
N VAL A 90 10.03 -4.90 -0.01
CA VAL A 90 9.15 -3.75 -0.09
C VAL A 90 9.50 -2.71 0.97
N VAL A 91 9.42 -1.44 0.59
CA VAL A 91 9.52 -0.31 1.53
C VAL A 91 8.17 0.40 1.61
N ILE A 92 7.59 0.45 2.81
CA ILE A 92 6.42 1.26 3.15
C ILE A 92 6.94 2.43 3.98
N GLY A 93 7.01 3.61 3.39
CA GLY A 93 7.63 4.80 3.93
C GLY A 93 6.92 5.35 5.18
N ARG A 94 7.61 6.25 5.88
CA ARG A 94 7.10 6.89 7.09
C ARG A 94 5.69 7.48 6.90
N GLY A 95 4.79 7.17 7.82
CA GLY A 95 3.42 7.69 7.81
C GLY A 95 2.56 7.25 6.61
N ALA A 96 3.05 6.35 5.76
CA ALA A 96 2.24 5.81 4.67
C ALA A 96 1.15 4.89 5.24
N LEU A 97 -0.01 4.91 4.60
CA LEU A 97 -1.14 4.04 4.96
C LEU A 97 -1.47 3.11 3.79
N VAL A 98 -1.46 1.82 4.06
CA VAL A 98 -1.93 0.78 3.13
C VAL A 98 -3.21 0.18 3.69
N GLU A 99 -4.31 0.42 2.99
CA GLU A 99 -5.65 -0.05 3.37
C GLU A 99 -5.85 -1.53 3.05
N ASN A 100 -6.88 -2.09 3.66
CA ASN A 100 -7.21 -3.52 3.61
C ASN A 100 -7.38 -4.09 2.19
N ASP A 101 -7.22 -5.40 2.06
CA ASP A 101 -7.40 -6.14 0.80
C ASP A 101 -6.52 -5.61 -0.35
N THR A 102 -5.31 -5.15 -0.03
CA THR A 102 -4.32 -4.61 -0.96
C THR A 102 -3.18 -5.60 -1.14
N THR A 103 -2.70 -5.73 -2.38
CA THR A 103 -1.53 -6.56 -2.71
C THR A 103 -0.38 -5.67 -3.18
N ILE A 104 0.84 -5.93 -2.68
CA ILE A 104 2.05 -5.17 -3.02
C ILE A 104 3.13 -6.16 -3.47
N GLY A 105 3.55 -6.04 -4.71
CA GLY A 105 4.60 -6.84 -5.35
C GLY A 105 6.00 -6.50 -4.84
N ALA A 106 6.94 -7.40 -5.09
CA ALA A 106 8.30 -7.33 -4.58
C ALA A 106 9.04 -6.06 -5.04
N ARG A 107 9.98 -5.58 -4.24
CA ARG A 107 10.85 -4.42 -4.50
C ARG A 107 10.11 -3.09 -4.70
N THR A 108 8.79 -3.08 -4.51
CA THR A 108 7.96 -1.86 -4.57
C THR A 108 8.32 -0.91 -3.44
N ARG A 109 8.34 0.39 -3.75
CA ARG A 109 8.66 1.46 -2.81
C ARG A 109 7.50 2.44 -2.71
N ILE A 110 6.86 2.47 -1.56
CA ILE A 110 5.81 3.44 -1.21
C ILE A 110 6.46 4.48 -0.31
N GLN A 111 6.52 5.73 -0.77
CA GLN A 111 7.21 6.80 -0.06
C GLN A 111 6.35 7.44 1.04
N ALA A 112 6.96 8.33 1.80
CA ALA A 112 6.35 8.94 2.98
C ALA A 112 4.96 9.56 2.71
N ASN A 113 4.04 9.32 3.66
CA ASN A 113 2.69 9.87 3.66
C ASN A 113 1.84 9.54 2.41
N ALA A 114 2.21 8.54 1.64
CA ALA A 114 1.35 8.04 0.57
C ALA A 114 0.16 7.27 1.16
N TYR A 115 -1.01 7.43 0.55
CA TYR A 115 -2.23 6.72 0.90
C TYR A 115 -2.60 5.73 -0.20
N VAL A 116 -2.50 4.45 0.09
CA VAL A 116 -2.90 3.35 -0.79
C VAL A 116 -4.23 2.80 -0.31
N THR A 117 -5.29 3.08 -1.06
CA THR A 117 -6.67 2.70 -0.73
C THR A 117 -6.90 1.20 -0.81
N ALA A 118 -7.95 0.72 -0.14
CA ALA A 118 -8.36 -0.68 -0.18
C ALA A 118 -8.63 -1.19 -1.61
N TYR A 119 -8.42 -2.49 -1.80
CA TYR A 119 -8.60 -3.18 -3.09
C TYR A 119 -7.65 -2.73 -4.20
N SER A 120 -6.50 -2.16 -3.82
CA SER A 120 -5.44 -1.81 -4.76
C SER A 120 -4.54 -3.00 -5.06
N THR A 121 -3.95 -3.01 -6.25
CA THR A 121 -2.90 -3.94 -6.63
C THR A 121 -1.70 -3.14 -7.14
N LEU A 122 -0.57 -3.28 -6.47
CA LEU A 122 0.72 -2.77 -6.92
C LEU A 122 1.58 -3.99 -7.30
N GLU A 123 2.00 -4.06 -8.54
CA GLU A 123 2.90 -5.13 -9.01
C GLU A 123 4.33 -4.87 -8.52
N GLU A 124 5.30 -5.68 -8.95
CA GLU A 124 6.69 -5.53 -8.55
C GLU A 124 7.34 -4.27 -9.14
N ASP A 125 8.40 -3.82 -8.48
CA ASP A 125 9.24 -2.69 -8.90
C ASP A 125 8.49 -1.34 -9.05
N VAL A 126 7.29 -1.22 -8.49
CA VAL A 126 6.50 0.03 -8.52
C VAL A 126 7.11 1.07 -7.60
N PHE A 127 7.13 2.32 -8.06
CA PHE A 127 7.52 3.47 -7.24
C PHE A 127 6.34 4.42 -7.02
N VAL A 128 5.92 4.57 -5.77
CA VAL A 128 4.90 5.52 -5.34
C VAL A 128 5.58 6.64 -4.56
N ALA A 129 5.64 7.83 -5.14
CA ALA A 129 6.29 8.99 -4.54
C ALA A 129 5.54 9.54 -3.30
N PRO A 130 6.14 10.46 -2.53
CA PRO A 130 5.50 11.02 -1.33
C PRO A 130 4.15 11.67 -1.61
N CYS A 131 3.23 11.53 -0.64
CA CYS A 131 1.92 12.18 -0.66
C CYS A 131 1.02 11.80 -1.85
N VAL A 132 1.28 10.71 -2.55
CA VAL A 132 0.35 10.14 -3.53
C VAL A 132 -0.92 9.68 -2.81
N VAL A 133 -2.07 9.96 -3.41
CA VAL A 133 -3.38 9.52 -2.89
C VAL A 133 -4.08 8.66 -3.93
N THR A 134 -4.51 7.47 -3.53
CA THR A 134 -5.36 6.61 -4.34
C THR A 134 -6.78 6.56 -3.77
N THR A 135 -7.77 6.32 -4.61
CA THR A 135 -9.18 6.27 -4.22
C THR A 135 -9.86 5.03 -4.81
N ASN A 136 -10.95 4.56 -4.18
CA ASN A 136 -11.63 3.31 -4.58
C ASN A 136 -13.15 3.42 -4.73
N ASP A 137 -13.75 4.58 -4.46
CA ASP A 137 -15.20 4.76 -4.45
C ASP A 137 -15.62 5.96 -5.33
N ASN A 138 -16.18 5.68 -6.49
CA ASN A 138 -16.69 6.70 -7.41
C ASN A 138 -17.96 7.39 -6.91
N PHE A 139 -18.61 6.83 -5.90
CA PHE A 139 -19.90 7.33 -5.36
C PHE A 139 -19.72 8.09 -4.04
N MET A 140 -18.52 8.11 -3.46
CA MET A 140 -18.19 8.79 -2.21
C MET A 140 -19.18 8.50 -1.07
N GLY A 141 -19.43 7.22 -0.83
CA GLY A 141 -20.34 6.78 0.25
C GLY A 141 -21.82 6.84 -0.10
N ARG A 142 -22.20 7.24 -1.32
CA ARG A 142 -23.59 7.26 -1.79
C ARG A 142 -23.92 5.96 -2.52
N THR A 143 -25.20 5.60 -2.58
CA THR A 143 -25.78 4.43 -3.26
C THR A 143 -25.32 3.06 -2.72
N GLU A 144 -26.17 2.05 -2.86
CA GLU A 144 -25.82 0.65 -2.50
C GLU A 144 -24.89 0.01 -3.54
N GLU A 145 -24.97 0.45 -4.80
CA GLU A 145 -24.13 -0.03 -5.91
C GLU A 145 -22.62 0.17 -5.65
N ARG A 146 -22.25 1.18 -4.85
CA ARG A 146 -20.86 1.47 -4.51
C ARG A 146 -20.12 0.26 -3.93
N LEU A 147 -20.81 -0.57 -3.14
CA LEU A 147 -20.18 -1.71 -2.45
C LEU A 147 -19.66 -2.76 -3.43
N ALA A 148 -20.41 -3.00 -4.51
CA ALA A 148 -20.02 -3.92 -5.58
C ALA A 148 -19.00 -3.28 -6.55
N ALA A 149 -19.02 -1.94 -6.69
CA ALA A 149 -18.17 -1.20 -7.61
C ALA A 149 -16.83 -0.73 -6.98
N MET A 150 -16.65 -0.91 -5.68
CA MET A 150 -15.46 -0.45 -4.95
C MET A 150 -14.20 -1.15 -5.47
N LYS A 151 -13.28 -0.37 -6.05
CA LYS A 151 -12.05 -0.89 -6.64
C LYS A 151 -10.94 0.14 -6.56
N GLY A 152 -9.81 -0.23 -5.93
CA GLY A 152 -8.59 0.57 -5.96
C GLY A 152 -7.90 0.51 -7.32
N PRO A 153 -6.89 1.34 -7.56
CA PRO A 153 -6.11 1.29 -8.79
C PRO A 153 -5.28 0.01 -8.88
N THR A 154 -4.98 -0.37 -10.11
CA THR A 154 -3.95 -1.37 -10.43
C THR A 154 -2.74 -0.62 -10.99
N ILE A 155 -1.58 -0.77 -10.34
CA ILE A 155 -0.33 -0.18 -10.77
C ILE A 155 0.58 -1.30 -11.22
N ARG A 156 0.86 -1.34 -12.53
CA ARG A 156 1.60 -2.41 -13.17
C ARG A 156 3.10 -2.30 -12.91
N ARG A 157 3.81 -3.40 -13.21
CA ARG A 157 5.24 -3.56 -13.00
C ARG A 157 6.04 -2.34 -13.49
N GLY A 158 7.01 -1.88 -12.69
CA GLY A 158 7.91 -0.79 -13.02
C GLY A 158 7.27 0.61 -13.13
N ALA A 159 5.95 0.72 -12.98
CA ALA A 159 5.28 2.01 -13.08
C ALA A 159 5.67 2.96 -11.93
N ARG A 160 5.75 4.24 -12.23
CA ARG A 160 6.18 5.30 -11.31
C ARG A 160 5.08 6.34 -11.15
N VAL A 161 4.71 6.63 -9.90
CA VAL A 161 3.67 7.61 -9.58
C VAL A 161 4.29 8.79 -8.84
N GLY A 162 4.27 9.96 -9.46
CA GLY A 162 4.89 11.19 -8.98
C GLY A 162 4.20 11.79 -7.76
N GLY A 163 4.98 12.56 -6.98
CA GLY A 163 4.53 13.12 -5.70
C GLY A 163 3.24 13.93 -5.78
N GLY A 164 2.35 13.71 -4.83
CA GLY A 164 1.06 14.39 -4.77
C GLY A 164 0.06 14.05 -5.88
N ALA A 165 0.34 13.05 -6.72
CA ALA A 165 -0.62 12.61 -7.73
C ALA A 165 -1.84 11.95 -7.08
N ILE A 166 -2.98 12.05 -7.75
CA ILE A 166 -4.24 11.41 -7.33
C ILE A 166 -4.64 10.37 -8.37
N LEU A 167 -4.85 9.13 -7.94
CA LEU A 167 -5.34 8.05 -8.78
C LEU A 167 -6.82 7.79 -8.46
N CYS A 168 -7.69 7.96 -9.46
CA CYS A 168 -9.12 7.73 -9.31
C CYS A 168 -9.46 6.23 -9.19
N PRO A 169 -10.67 5.87 -8.70
CA PRO A 169 -11.08 4.51 -8.47
C PRO A 169 -10.99 3.62 -9.73
N GLY A 170 -10.41 2.44 -9.55
CA GLY A 170 -10.41 1.37 -10.54
C GLY A 170 -9.56 1.59 -11.79
N ILE A 171 -8.78 2.69 -11.87
CA ILE A 171 -7.90 2.94 -13.03
C ILE A 171 -6.71 1.98 -13.03
N GLU A 172 -6.14 1.80 -14.21
CA GLU A 172 -4.89 1.07 -14.39
C GLU A 172 -3.77 2.02 -14.79
N VAL A 173 -2.63 1.94 -14.10
CA VAL A 173 -1.36 2.56 -14.53
C VAL A 173 -0.55 1.45 -15.19
N GLY A 174 -0.39 1.53 -16.51
CA GLY A 174 0.27 0.49 -17.32
C GLY A 174 1.73 0.27 -16.96
N GLU A 175 2.28 -0.86 -17.40
CA GLU A 175 3.67 -1.25 -17.17
C GLU A 175 4.63 -0.12 -17.60
N GLU A 176 5.64 0.17 -16.78
CA GLU A 176 6.64 1.23 -17.03
C GLU A 176 6.06 2.64 -17.23
N ALA A 177 4.77 2.84 -17.00
CA ALA A 177 4.18 4.17 -17.15
C ALA A 177 4.68 5.14 -16.07
N PHE A 178 4.69 6.42 -16.39
CA PHE A 178 5.11 7.48 -15.49
C PHE A 178 3.99 8.50 -15.30
N VAL A 179 3.47 8.59 -14.09
CA VAL A 179 2.51 9.62 -13.70
C VAL A 179 3.28 10.80 -13.11
N GLY A 180 3.19 11.96 -13.75
CA GLY A 180 3.85 13.19 -13.29
C GLY A 180 3.34 13.68 -11.94
N ALA A 181 4.17 14.39 -11.19
CA ALA A 181 3.81 14.96 -9.90
C ALA A 181 2.58 15.86 -10.00
N GLY A 182 1.66 15.77 -9.03
CA GLY A 182 0.42 16.54 -8.97
C GLY A 182 -0.63 16.18 -10.02
N ALA A 183 -0.42 15.13 -10.81
CA ALA A 183 -1.40 14.72 -11.83
C ALA A 183 -2.67 14.12 -11.18
N VAL A 184 -3.83 14.36 -11.79
CA VAL A 184 -5.09 13.71 -11.42
C VAL A 184 -5.46 12.71 -12.52
N VAL A 185 -5.24 11.43 -12.24
CA VAL A 185 -5.44 10.33 -13.18
C VAL A 185 -6.89 9.84 -13.08
N THR A 186 -7.68 10.14 -14.09
CA THR A 186 -9.12 9.82 -14.17
C THR A 186 -9.44 8.70 -15.17
N LYS A 187 -8.44 8.20 -15.89
CA LYS A 187 -8.55 7.12 -16.89
C LYS A 187 -7.27 6.31 -16.86
N ASP A 188 -7.32 5.11 -17.43
CA ASP A 188 -6.17 4.24 -17.55
C ASP A 188 -5.01 4.94 -18.25
N VAL A 189 -3.80 4.67 -17.77
CA VAL A 189 -2.53 5.15 -18.34
C VAL A 189 -1.93 4.02 -19.17
N PRO A 190 -1.71 4.22 -20.49
CA PRO A 190 -1.09 3.19 -21.28
C PRO A 190 0.34 2.88 -20.85
N ALA A 191 0.79 1.63 -21.07
CA ALA A 191 2.16 1.22 -20.76
C ALA A 191 3.20 2.10 -21.45
N GLY A 192 4.31 2.38 -20.77
CA GLY A 192 5.43 3.17 -21.28
C GLY A 192 5.11 4.64 -21.59
N LYS A 193 3.99 5.18 -21.11
CA LYS A 193 3.62 6.59 -21.34
C LYS A 193 3.85 7.44 -20.09
N VAL A 194 4.28 8.66 -20.33
CA VAL A 194 4.30 9.75 -19.34
C VAL A 194 2.99 10.50 -19.43
N VAL A 195 2.29 10.63 -18.31
CA VAL A 195 1.07 11.44 -18.21
C VAL A 195 1.25 12.57 -17.19
N VAL A 196 0.64 13.74 -17.46
CA VAL A 196 0.71 14.92 -16.59
C VAL A 196 -0.61 15.69 -16.60
N GLY A 197 -0.83 16.50 -15.58
CA GLY A 197 -1.91 17.48 -15.52
C GLY A 197 -3.17 17.00 -14.79
N SER A 198 -4.18 17.86 -14.73
CA SER A 198 -5.49 17.60 -14.10
C SER A 198 -6.61 18.05 -15.04
N PRO A 199 -7.35 17.11 -15.67
CA PRO A 199 -7.11 15.68 -15.67
C PRO A 199 -5.83 15.31 -16.44
N ALA A 200 -5.19 14.19 -16.05
CA ALA A 200 -3.96 13.73 -16.68
C ALA A 200 -4.14 13.41 -18.17
N ARG A 201 -3.12 13.77 -18.97
CA ARG A 201 -3.07 13.49 -20.41
C ARG A 201 -1.69 12.98 -20.76
N VAL A 202 -1.61 12.14 -21.79
CA VAL A 202 -0.34 11.64 -22.33
C VAL A 202 0.49 12.83 -22.83
N LEU A 203 1.72 12.90 -22.36
CA LEU A 203 2.70 13.92 -22.73
C LEU A 203 3.69 13.38 -23.76
N ARG A 204 4.28 12.21 -23.49
CA ARG A 204 5.32 11.58 -24.31
C ARG A 204 5.50 10.12 -23.92
N ASP A 205 6.37 9.41 -24.59
CA ASP A 205 6.85 8.10 -24.17
C ASP A 205 7.86 8.23 -23.01
N VAL A 206 7.96 7.17 -22.21
CA VAL A 206 9.07 7.03 -21.25
C VAL A 206 10.34 6.76 -22.05
N PRO A 207 11.47 7.45 -21.75
CA PRO A 207 12.76 7.16 -22.40
C PRO A 207 13.21 5.71 -22.17
N GLU A 208 13.84 5.10 -23.19
CA GLU A 208 14.29 3.71 -23.15
C GLU A 208 15.30 3.44 -22.02
N ASP A 209 16.15 4.42 -21.73
CA ASP A 209 17.17 4.36 -20.67
C ASP A 209 16.60 4.50 -19.25
N GLU A 210 15.28 4.77 -19.12
CA GLU A 210 14.56 4.81 -17.85
C GLU A 210 13.74 3.52 -17.57
N LEU A 211 13.68 2.59 -18.50
CA LEU A 211 12.95 1.32 -18.36
C LEU A 211 13.76 0.32 -17.52
N LEU A 212 13.07 -0.66 -16.85
CA LEU A 212 13.70 -1.73 -16.06
C LEU A 212 14.37 -2.78 -16.93
#